data_547a32e0267a24f2450d2490c9de4547
#
_entry.id   547a32e0267a24f2450d2490c9de4547
#
_cell.length_a   1.000
_cell.length_b   1.000
_cell.length_c   1.000
_cell.angle_alpha   90.00
_cell.angle_beta   90.00
_cell.angle_gamma   90.00
#
_symmetry.space_group_name_H-M   'P 1'
#
loop_
_entity.id
_entity.type
_entity.pdbx_description
1 polymer ?
#
loop_
_entity_poly.entity_id
_entity_poly.type
_entity_poly.pdbx_seq_one_letter_code
_entity_poly.pdbx_strand_id
1 'polypeptide(L)'
;MKVNGIVAEYNPFHNGHAYQMQHAKEATGADYTIVVMSGNFMQRGAPALLDKFTRAKMALECGADLVLELPICYAASSAEFFAKGSVALFDKLGVTTNLCFGSECGNIDTLSRIAEIFYTEPEPYVESLRCNLKKGMSFPIARTWALLQYAPSLSDDKDVLSSPNNILGIEYLKALMSRNSKIVPFTTTRVGADYHDKRLGTNQCSAIAIRQSVAAGHDLAYLTSQMPENAYEILRTSLEEQKPLFADDFSAALQYKLLTEYFEGYDKYQDISPDLSDRIRNTLPSFTGLSSFCDLLKSKDMTYTRISRCLFHILLNMTKKEFETCKAEDYISYARVLGFCRNAAPLLTEIKKNSSIPLITSLADARQTLPADALRMLDQDILRNQIYLGNLALKNQKEMVNEYRTPIVIV
;
A
#
# COMPACT_ATOMS: atom_id res chain seq x y z
N MET A 1 -4.94 -27.31 4.91
CA MET A 1 -4.98 -25.94 5.45
C MET A 1 -5.28 -25.01 4.30
N LYS A 2 -6.33 -24.20 4.42
CA LYS A 2 -6.67 -23.15 3.47
C LYS A 2 -6.28 -21.78 4.08
N VAL A 3 -5.60 -20.95 3.33
CA VAL A 3 -5.07 -19.68 3.84
C VAL A 3 -5.45 -18.53 2.90
N ASN A 4 -6.16 -17.55 3.43
CA ASN A 4 -6.45 -16.31 2.74
C ASN A 4 -5.30 -15.32 2.90
N GLY A 5 -4.87 -14.69 1.82
CA GLY A 5 -4.02 -13.53 1.79
C GLY A 5 -4.83 -12.27 1.55
N ILE A 6 -4.64 -11.24 2.35
CA ILE A 6 -5.23 -9.91 2.17
C ILE A 6 -4.11 -8.88 2.14
N VAL A 7 -4.13 -7.98 1.15
CA VAL A 7 -3.21 -6.83 1.10
C VAL A 7 -3.95 -5.60 1.64
N ALA A 8 -3.34 -4.88 2.57
CA ALA A 8 -4.00 -3.77 3.23
C ALA A 8 -3.06 -2.64 3.67
N GLU A 9 -3.63 -1.47 3.89
CA GLU A 9 -2.97 -0.35 4.56
C GLU A 9 -3.45 -0.18 6.01
N TYR A 10 -4.74 -0.45 6.26
CA TYR A 10 -5.41 -0.26 7.55
C TYR A 10 -5.07 1.09 8.21
N ASN A 11 -5.34 2.15 7.51
CA ASN A 11 -4.91 3.50 7.91
C ASN A 11 -6.09 4.46 8.24
N PRO A 12 -6.81 4.27 9.39
CA PRO A 12 -6.79 3.13 10.30
C PRO A 12 -7.72 1.97 9.86
N PHE A 13 -7.77 0.89 10.66
CA PHE A 13 -8.72 -0.22 10.50
C PHE A 13 -10.15 0.26 10.76
N HIS A 14 -11.13 -0.21 9.99
CA HIS A 14 -12.55 0.18 10.12
C HIS A 14 -13.50 -0.95 9.71
N ASN A 15 -14.82 -0.77 9.91
CA ASN A 15 -15.84 -1.79 9.66
C ASN A 15 -15.79 -2.41 8.25
N GLY A 16 -15.47 -1.62 7.23
CA GLY A 16 -15.31 -2.15 5.86
C GLY A 16 -14.18 -3.18 5.73
N HIS A 17 -13.09 -3.03 6.51
CA HIS A 17 -12.00 -3.99 6.53
C HIS A 17 -12.40 -5.27 7.30
N ALA A 18 -13.09 -5.12 8.42
CA ALA A 18 -13.63 -6.25 9.18
C ALA A 18 -14.61 -7.08 8.32
N TYR A 19 -15.54 -6.39 7.65
CA TYR A 19 -16.47 -7.05 6.73
C TYR A 19 -15.76 -7.82 5.62
N GLN A 20 -14.79 -7.19 4.94
CA GLN A 20 -14.01 -7.85 3.88
C GLN A 20 -13.31 -9.11 4.39
N MET A 21 -12.67 -9.04 5.55
CA MET A 21 -11.92 -10.15 6.14
C MET A 21 -12.84 -11.30 6.51
N GLN A 22 -13.94 -11.00 7.19
CA GLN A 22 -14.95 -12.01 7.59
C GLN A 22 -15.59 -12.66 6.36
N HIS A 23 -16.09 -11.86 5.43
CA HIS A 23 -16.75 -12.35 4.21
C HIS A 23 -15.81 -13.22 3.36
N ALA A 24 -14.55 -12.80 3.20
CA ALA A 24 -13.55 -13.60 2.50
C ALA A 24 -13.31 -14.96 3.20
N LYS A 25 -13.22 -14.97 4.54
CA LYS A 25 -13.01 -16.21 5.31
C LYS A 25 -14.20 -17.18 5.17
N GLU A 26 -15.42 -16.66 5.27
CA GLU A 26 -16.64 -17.44 5.11
C GLU A 26 -16.78 -18.02 3.69
N ALA A 27 -16.58 -17.19 2.67
CA ALA A 27 -16.76 -17.58 1.27
C ALA A 27 -15.72 -18.60 0.78
N THR A 28 -14.47 -18.50 1.24
CA THR A 28 -13.39 -19.42 0.85
C THR A 28 -13.29 -20.65 1.75
N GLY A 29 -13.87 -20.60 2.95
CA GLY A 29 -13.70 -21.61 4.00
C GLY A 29 -12.26 -21.69 4.49
N ALA A 30 -11.56 -20.55 4.59
CA ALA A 30 -10.17 -20.50 5.01
C ALA A 30 -10.01 -20.73 6.52
N ASP A 31 -9.00 -21.51 6.86
CA ASP A 31 -8.62 -21.77 8.27
C ASP A 31 -7.93 -20.53 8.87
N TYR A 32 -7.10 -19.83 8.06
CA TYR A 32 -6.28 -18.68 8.49
C TYR A 32 -6.34 -17.54 7.49
N THR A 33 -6.09 -16.32 8.03
CA THR A 33 -5.95 -15.08 7.25
C THR A 33 -4.58 -14.46 7.50
N ILE A 34 -3.75 -14.35 6.45
CA ILE A 34 -2.50 -13.61 6.44
C ILE A 34 -2.77 -12.22 5.85
N VAL A 35 -2.36 -11.19 6.57
CA VAL A 35 -2.40 -9.81 6.07
C VAL A 35 -0.99 -9.35 5.71
N VAL A 36 -0.79 -8.94 4.45
CA VAL A 36 0.40 -8.20 4.02
C VAL A 36 0.05 -6.72 4.10
N MET A 37 0.68 -6.01 5.03
CA MET A 37 0.30 -4.65 5.40
C MET A 37 1.43 -3.65 5.10
N SER A 38 1.08 -2.50 4.51
CA SER A 38 2.01 -1.37 4.38
C SER A 38 2.60 -0.99 5.74
N GLY A 39 3.90 -0.75 5.78
CA GLY A 39 4.61 -0.22 6.95
C GLY A 39 4.13 1.19 7.31
N ASN A 40 5.05 2.11 7.64
CA ASN A 40 4.66 3.45 8.08
C ASN A 40 4.44 4.46 6.95
N PHE A 41 4.56 4.04 5.68
CA PHE A 41 4.26 4.86 4.50
C PHE A 41 3.28 4.14 3.58
N MET A 42 2.36 4.93 3.01
CA MET A 42 1.20 4.47 2.26
C MET A 42 1.41 4.61 0.75
N GLN A 43 0.71 3.82 -0.03
CA GLN A 43 0.75 3.78 -1.49
C GLN A 43 0.50 5.17 -2.13
N ARG A 44 -0.30 6.00 -1.49
CA ARG A 44 -0.64 7.33 -1.99
C ARG A 44 0.39 8.40 -1.71
N GLY A 45 1.55 8.03 -1.14
CA GLY A 45 2.57 9.00 -0.73
C GLY A 45 2.08 9.81 0.47
N ALA A 46 1.90 9.14 1.59
CA ALA A 46 1.54 9.75 2.86
C ALA A 46 2.07 8.89 4.02
N PRO A 47 2.33 9.47 5.20
CA PRO A 47 2.60 8.67 6.38
C PRO A 47 1.34 7.96 6.85
N ALA A 48 1.51 6.86 7.58
CA ALA A 48 0.43 6.23 8.34
C ALA A 48 0.01 7.15 9.50
N LEU A 49 -1.29 7.14 9.82
CA LEU A 49 -1.85 7.84 10.98
C LEU A 49 -1.27 7.30 12.29
N LEU A 50 -1.17 5.97 12.37
CA LEU A 50 -0.61 5.22 13.48
C LEU A 50 0.56 4.37 12.98
N ASP A 51 1.50 4.06 13.86
CA ASP A 51 2.61 3.18 13.52
C ASP A 51 2.16 1.77 13.12
N LYS A 52 3.05 1.05 12.46
CA LYS A 52 2.74 -0.26 11.89
C LYS A 52 2.39 -1.33 12.93
N PHE A 53 2.99 -1.29 14.12
CA PHE A 53 2.69 -2.29 15.17
C PHE A 53 1.32 -2.05 15.80
N THR A 54 0.95 -0.80 16.00
CA THR A 54 -0.40 -0.41 16.45
C THR A 54 -1.46 -0.86 15.44
N ARG A 55 -1.22 -0.66 14.14
CA ARG A 55 -2.15 -1.11 13.08
C ARG A 55 -2.17 -2.64 12.95
N ALA A 56 -1.04 -3.31 13.13
CA ALA A 56 -0.99 -4.78 13.18
C ALA A 56 -1.82 -5.31 14.35
N LYS A 57 -1.74 -4.67 15.54
CA LYS A 57 -2.58 -5.04 16.68
C LYS A 57 -4.07 -4.91 16.36
N MET A 58 -4.50 -3.80 15.74
CA MET A 58 -5.89 -3.65 15.29
C MET A 58 -6.33 -4.79 14.37
N ALA A 59 -5.50 -5.15 13.39
CA ALA A 59 -5.83 -6.22 12.44
C ALA A 59 -5.95 -7.58 13.12
N LEU A 60 -5.04 -7.91 14.04
CA LEU A 60 -5.04 -9.17 14.78
C LEU A 60 -6.25 -9.28 15.71
N GLU A 61 -6.56 -8.23 16.48
CA GLU A 61 -7.74 -8.16 17.36
C GLU A 61 -9.07 -8.21 16.57
N CYS A 62 -9.03 -7.93 15.26
CA CYS A 62 -10.20 -7.90 14.38
C CYS A 62 -10.25 -9.09 13.39
N GLY A 63 -9.45 -10.15 13.59
CA GLY A 63 -9.61 -11.42 12.86
C GLY A 63 -8.48 -11.81 11.91
N ALA A 64 -7.39 -11.06 11.80
CA ALA A 64 -6.17 -11.52 11.14
C ALA A 64 -5.43 -12.52 12.04
N ASP A 65 -4.85 -13.57 11.45
CA ASP A 65 -4.06 -14.56 12.19
C ASP A 65 -2.56 -14.24 12.17
N LEU A 66 -2.08 -13.60 11.08
CA LEU A 66 -0.70 -13.19 10.89
C LEU A 66 -0.66 -11.88 10.10
N VAL A 67 0.17 -10.93 10.56
CA VAL A 67 0.42 -9.67 9.85
C VAL A 67 1.90 -9.59 9.48
N LEU A 68 2.15 -9.45 8.18
CA LEU A 68 3.48 -9.27 7.59
C LEU A 68 3.65 -7.85 7.07
N GLU A 69 4.84 -7.30 7.15
CA GLU A 69 5.15 -5.99 6.56
C GLU A 69 5.44 -6.11 5.07
N LEU A 70 4.77 -5.29 4.26
CA LEU A 70 5.17 -5.07 2.87
C LEU A 70 6.34 -4.10 2.86
N PRO A 71 7.51 -4.45 2.27
CA PRO A 71 8.64 -3.54 2.17
C PRO A 71 8.25 -2.17 1.59
N ILE A 72 8.83 -1.10 2.13
CA ILE A 72 8.40 0.28 1.85
C ILE A 72 8.55 0.63 0.38
N CYS A 73 9.55 0.06 -0.31
CA CYS A 73 9.72 0.26 -1.74
C CYS A 73 8.48 -0.18 -2.55
N TYR A 74 7.70 -1.14 -2.08
CA TYR A 74 6.43 -1.55 -2.71
C TYR A 74 5.24 -0.84 -2.07
N ALA A 75 5.24 -0.71 -0.74
CA ALA A 75 4.13 -0.10 0.00
C ALA A 75 3.86 1.36 -0.42
N ALA A 76 4.92 2.13 -0.72
CA ALA A 76 4.82 3.53 -1.14
C ALA A 76 4.94 3.72 -2.66
N SER A 77 4.58 2.73 -3.47
CA SER A 77 4.75 2.76 -4.93
C SER A 77 3.43 2.79 -5.72
N SER A 78 3.53 2.69 -7.06
CA SER A 78 2.35 2.58 -7.92
C SER A 78 1.56 1.30 -7.61
N ALA A 79 0.29 1.24 -8.05
CA ALA A 79 -0.55 0.06 -7.89
C ALA A 79 0.10 -1.21 -8.45
N GLU A 80 0.83 -1.09 -9.57
CA GLU A 80 1.57 -2.18 -10.19
C GLU A 80 2.65 -2.75 -9.26
N PHE A 81 3.54 -1.89 -8.72
CA PHE A 81 4.62 -2.36 -7.84
C PHE A 81 4.10 -2.82 -6.49
N PHE A 82 3.08 -2.15 -5.97
CA PHE A 82 2.37 -2.58 -4.76
C PHE A 82 1.80 -4.00 -4.92
N ALA A 83 1.14 -4.28 -6.03
CA ALA A 83 0.61 -5.60 -6.34
C ALA A 83 1.72 -6.64 -6.56
N LYS A 84 2.75 -6.32 -7.35
CA LYS A 84 3.87 -7.23 -7.62
C LYS A 84 4.60 -7.64 -6.34
N GLY A 85 4.92 -6.69 -5.46
CA GLY A 85 5.57 -6.99 -4.18
C GLY A 85 4.68 -7.82 -3.26
N SER A 86 3.40 -7.47 -3.14
CA SER A 86 2.45 -8.20 -2.29
C SER A 86 2.21 -9.63 -2.76
N VAL A 87 1.99 -9.83 -4.06
CA VAL A 87 1.77 -11.16 -4.64
C VAL A 87 3.05 -12.00 -4.56
N ALA A 88 4.23 -11.41 -4.80
CA ALA A 88 5.50 -12.10 -4.66
C ALA A 88 5.71 -12.59 -3.21
N LEU A 89 5.32 -11.77 -2.22
CA LEU A 89 5.40 -12.17 -0.81
C LEU A 89 4.49 -13.38 -0.53
N PHE A 90 3.22 -13.33 -0.91
CA PHE A 90 2.29 -14.45 -0.72
C PHE A 90 2.73 -15.72 -1.43
N ASP A 91 3.20 -15.61 -2.65
CA ASP A 91 3.66 -16.74 -3.46
C ASP A 91 4.88 -17.40 -2.82
N LYS A 92 5.86 -16.60 -2.36
CA LYS A 92 7.07 -17.09 -1.69
C LYS A 92 6.86 -17.67 -0.30
N LEU A 93 5.75 -17.34 0.39
CA LEU A 93 5.37 -18.01 1.63
C LEU A 93 4.99 -19.48 1.41
N GLY A 94 4.51 -19.85 0.22
CA GLY A 94 4.20 -21.23 -0.17
C GLY A 94 2.98 -21.84 0.51
N VAL A 95 2.20 -21.06 1.28
CA VAL A 95 1.02 -21.55 2.03
C VAL A 95 -0.29 -20.85 1.66
N THR A 96 -0.21 -19.72 0.98
CA THR A 96 -1.39 -18.90 0.60
C THR A 96 -2.17 -19.61 -0.49
N THR A 97 -3.45 -19.88 -0.25
CA THR A 97 -4.34 -20.54 -1.22
C THR A 97 -5.20 -19.54 -1.99
N ASN A 98 -5.60 -18.44 -1.35
CA ASN A 98 -6.46 -17.44 -1.95
C ASN A 98 -5.88 -16.04 -1.74
N LEU A 99 -6.00 -15.18 -2.75
CA LEU A 99 -5.76 -13.73 -2.63
C LEU A 99 -7.10 -13.01 -2.62
N CYS A 100 -7.47 -12.43 -1.47
CA CYS A 100 -8.77 -11.80 -1.26
C CYS A 100 -8.64 -10.28 -1.25
N PHE A 101 -9.41 -9.58 -2.09
CA PHE A 101 -9.43 -8.13 -2.16
C PHE A 101 -10.83 -7.58 -2.38
N GLY A 102 -11.06 -6.32 -1.97
CA GLY A 102 -12.31 -5.63 -2.24
C GLY A 102 -12.26 -4.91 -3.59
N SER A 103 -13.35 -4.94 -4.35
CA SER A 103 -13.49 -4.18 -5.59
C SER A 103 -14.85 -3.49 -5.65
N GLU A 104 -14.95 -2.42 -6.41
CA GLU A 104 -16.21 -1.70 -6.58
C GLU A 104 -17.19 -2.51 -7.45
N CYS A 105 -16.69 -3.19 -8.48
CA CYS A 105 -17.54 -4.00 -9.35
C CYS A 105 -17.94 -5.36 -8.77
N GLY A 106 -17.16 -5.92 -7.81
CA GLY A 106 -17.45 -7.21 -7.18
C GLY A 106 -17.44 -8.41 -8.13
N ASN A 107 -16.96 -8.26 -9.36
CA ASN A 107 -16.99 -9.29 -10.40
C ASN A 107 -15.57 -9.72 -10.78
N ILE A 108 -15.18 -10.91 -10.33
CA ILE A 108 -13.84 -11.45 -10.56
C ILE A 108 -13.59 -11.79 -12.03
N ASP A 109 -14.63 -12.23 -12.76
CA ASP A 109 -14.49 -12.61 -14.16
C ASP A 109 -14.22 -11.39 -15.05
N THR A 110 -14.95 -10.28 -14.83
CA THR A 110 -14.71 -9.00 -15.51
C THR A 110 -13.29 -8.51 -15.22
N LEU A 111 -12.86 -8.49 -13.95
CA LEU A 111 -11.52 -8.05 -13.58
C LEU A 111 -10.43 -8.93 -14.19
N SER A 112 -10.62 -10.25 -14.19
CA SER A 112 -9.67 -11.22 -14.76
C SER A 112 -9.52 -11.05 -16.26
N ARG A 113 -10.62 -10.85 -16.98
CA ARG A 113 -10.61 -10.61 -18.42
C ARG A 113 -9.88 -9.33 -18.79
N ILE A 114 -10.09 -8.25 -18.03
CA ILE A 114 -9.37 -6.98 -18.22
C ILE A 114 -7.87 -7.17 -17.91
N ALA A 115 -7.55 -7.87 -16.82
CA ALA A 115 -6.18 -8.15 -16.42
C ALA A 115 -5.44 -8.98 -17.48
N GLU A 116 -6.09 -9.98 -18.09
CA GLU A 116 -5.52 -10.79 -19.16
C GLU A 116 -5.16 -9.94 -20.39
N ILE A 117 -6.08 -9.06 -20.82
CA ILE A 117 -5.82 -8.14 -21.94
C ILE A 117 -4.62 -7.22 -21.64
N PHE A 118 -4.56 -6.69 -20.41
CA PHE A 118 -3.46 -5.81 -20.01
C PHE A 118 -2.14 -6.54 -19.74
N TYR A 119 -2.18 -7.83 -19.48
CA TYR A 119 -0.99 -8.66 -19.31
C TYR A 119 -0.42 -9.14 -20.64
N THR A 120 -1.30 -9.61 -21.56
CA THR A 120 -0.88 -10.16 -22.86
C THR A 120 -0.62 -9.08 -23.90
N GLU A 121 -1.18 -7.88 -23.72
CA GLU A 121 -1.07 -6.74 -24.63
C GLU A 121 -1.25 -7.14 -26.12
N PRO A 122 -2.43 -7.68 -26.53
CA PRO A 122 -2.67 -8.09 -27.91
C PRO A 122 -2.42 -6.93 -28.88
N GLU A 123 -1.82 -7.22 -30.06
CA GLU A 123 -1.43 -6.18 -31.03
C GLU A 123 -2.54 -5.19 -31.38
N PRO A 124 -3.82 -5.60 -31.62
CA PRO A 124 -4.89 -4.64 -31.92
C PRO A 124 -5.19 -3.67 -30.74
N TYR A 125 -5.04 -4.16 -29.49
CA TYR A 125 -5.16 -3.32 -28.30
C TYR A 125 -4.02 -2.29 -28.24
N VAL A 126 -2.76 -2.72 -28.46
CA VAL A 126 -1.57 -1.86 -28.42
C VAL A 126 -1.62 -0.78 -29.52
N GLU A 127 -2.05 -1.15 -30.74
CA GLU A 127 -2.22 -0.19 -31.84
C GLU A 127 -3.27 0.87 -31.51
N SER A 128 -4.42 0.45 -30.97
CA SER A 128 -5.48 1.35 -30.52
C SER A 128 -4.98 2.29 -29.42
N LEU A 129 -4.26 1.79 -28.42
CA LEU A 129 -3.69 2.59 -27.34
C LEU A 129 -2.72 3.64 -27.88
N ARG A 130 -1.80 3.26 -28.77
CA ARG A 130 -0.86 4.18 -29.41
C ARG A 130 -1.58 5.26 -30.22
N CYS A 131 -2.62 4.88 -30.96
CA CYS A 131 -3.41 5.83 -31.74
C CYS A 131 -4.11 6.87 -30.83
N ASN A 132 -4.71 6.43 -29.73
CA ASN A 132 -5.40 7.30 -28.80
C ASN A 132 -4.43 8.25 -28.06
N LEU A 133 -3.25 7.79 -27.69
CA LEU A 133 -2.18 8.64 -27.12
C LEU A 133 -1.70 9.70 -28.12
N LYS A 134 -1.51 9.34 -29.40
CA LYS A 134 -1.16 10.32 -30.46
C LYS A 134 -2.22 11.39 -30.68
N LYS A 135 -3.50 11.11 -30.38
CA LYS A 135 -4.59 12.09 -30.40
C LYS A 135 -4.58 13.01 -29.17
N GLY A 136 -3.59 12.92 -28.27
CA GLY A 136 -3.47 13.74 -27.06
C GLY A 136 -4.37 13.32 -25.90
N MET A 137 -4.89 12.10 -25.91
CA MET A 137 -5.62 11.58 -24.76
C MET A 137 -4.65 11.27 -23.61
N SER A 138 -5.07 11.51 -22.37
CA SER A 138 -4.31 11.04 -21.21
C SER A 138 -4.27 9.53 -21.16
N PHE A 139 -3.22 8.95 -20.59
CA PHE A 139 -3.02 7.48 -20.55
C PHE A 139 -4.24 6.72 -20.01
N PRO A 140 -4.91 7.10 -18.89
CA PRO A 140 -6.09 6.39 -18.41
C PRO A 140 -7.23 6.37 -19.42
N ILE A 141 -7.50 7.51 -20.06
CA ILE A 141 -8.55 7.63 -21.08
C ILE A 141 -8.19 6.79 -22.32
N ALA A 142 -6.97 6.94 -22.83
CA ALA A 142 -6.49 6.20 -24.00
C ALA A 142 -6.57 4.68 -23.79
N ARG A 143 -6.19 4.21 -22.57
CA ARG A 143 -6.25 2.80 -22.18
C ARG A 143 -7.69 2.28 -22.13
N THR A 144 -8.62 3.03 -21.55
CA THR A 144 -10.04 2.66 -21.49
C THR A 144 -10.64 2.54 -22.90
N TRP A 145 -10.39 3.53 -23.78
CA TRP A 145 -10.86 3.47 -25.15
C TRP A 145 -10.26 2.29 -25.95
N ALA A 146 -8.97 2.03 -25.78
CA ALA A 146 -8.30 0.90 -26.43
C ALA A 146 -8.90 -0.44 -25.98
N LEU A 147 -9.18 -0.58 -24.66
CA LEU A 147 -9.83 -1.75 -24.10
C LEU A 147 -11.22 -1.98 -24.73
N LEU A 148 -12.06 -0.94 -24.77
CA LEU A 148 -13.42 -1.04 -25.31
C LEU A 148 -13.45 -1.30 -26.82
N GLN A 149 -12.48 -0.80 -27.56
CA GLN A 149 -12.30 -1.10 -28.98
C GLN A 149 -11.89 -2.56 -29.21
N TYR A 150 -10.99 -3.10 -28.38
CA TYR A 150 -10.54 -4.48 -28.49
C TYR A 150 -11.59 -5.47 -27.97
N ALA A 151 -12.27 -5.16 -26.89
CA ALA A 151 -13.27 -6.00 -26.24
C ALA A 151 -14.60 -5.25 -26.04
N PRO A 152 -15.41 -5.07 -27.10
CA PRO A 152 -16.69 -4.33 -27.01
C PRO A 152 -17.68 -4.89 -26.01
N SER A 153 -17.58 -6.19 -25.68
CA SER A 153 -18.41 -6.83 -24.65
C SER A 153 -18.18 -6.34 -23.24
N LEU A 154 -17.12 -5.51 -23.02
CA LEU A 154 -16.86 -4.83 -21.76
C LEU A 154 -17.42 -3.39 -21.74
N SER A 155 -18.26 -3.00 -22.68
CA SER A 155 -18.85 -1.65 -22.75
C SER A 155 -19.71 -1.30 -21.55
N ASP A 156 -20.40 -2.27 -20.97
CA ASP A 156 -21.22 -2.10 -19.76
C ASP A 156 -20.35 -1.92 -18.50
N ASP A 157 -19.10 -2.39 -18.56
CA ASP A 157 -18.10 -2.33 -17.48
C ASP A 157 -17.12 -1.15 -17.64
N LYS A 158 -17.42 -0.15 -18.50
CA LYS A 158 -16.53 0.99 -18.82
C LYS A 158 -16.00 1.74 -17.61
N ASP A 159 -16.79 1.81 -16.53
CA ASP A 159 -16.45 2.51 -15.30
C ASP A 159 -15.54 1.69 -14.37
N VAL A 160 -15.28 0.43 -14.69
CA VAL A 160 -14.39 -0.44 -13.89
C VAL A 160 -12.99 0.17 -13.76
N LEU A 161 -12.47 0.79 -14.85
CA LEU A 161 -11.14 1.42 -14.84
C LEU A 161 -11.10 2.81 -14.21
N SER A 162 -12.24 3.38 -13.81
CA SER A 162 -12.29 4.65 -13.06
C SER A 162 -12.19 4.45 -11.54
N SER A 163 -12.39 3.23 -11.06
CA SER A 163 -12.49 2.89 -9.65
C SER A 163 -11.16 2.36 -9.09
N PRO A 164 -10.62 2.96 -8.01
CA PRO A 164 -9.25 2.69 -7.55
C PRO A 164 -9.03 1.24 -7.09
N ASN A 165 -10.02 0.59 -6.43
CA ASN A 165 -9.83 -0.77 -5.97
C ASN A 165 -9.99 -1.79 -7.11
N ASN A 166 -10.82 -1.49 -8.13
CA ASN A 166 -10.83 -2.29 -9.35
C ASN A 166 -9.47 -2.26 -10.06
N ILE A 167 -8.86 -1.06 -10.19
CA ILE A 167 -7.51 -0.91 -10.77
C ILE A 167 -6.50 -1.74 -9.99
N LEU A 168 -6.53 -1.66 -8.66
CA LEU A 168 -5.63 -2.44 -7.81
C LEU A 168 -5.89 -3.94 -7.93
N GLY A 169 -7.15 -4.37 -8.00
CA GLY A 169 -7.54 -5.76 -8.25
C GLY A 169 -6.99 -6.29 -9.57
N ILE A 170 -7.09 -5.50 -10.64
CA ILE A 170 -6.51 -5.84 -11.96
C ILE A 170 -4.98 -6.00 -11.85
N GLU A 171 -4.28 -5.13 -11.12
CA GLU A 171 -2.82 -5.27 -10.93
C GLU A 171 -2.46 -6.51 -10.10
N TYR A 172 -3.27 -6.92 -9.10
CA TYR A 172 -3.09 -8.20 -8.40
C TYR A 172 -3.23 -9.39 -9.36
N LEU A 173 -4.25 -9.39 -10.20
CA LEU A 173 -4.48 -10.46 -11.18
C LEU A 173 -3.33 -10.54 -12.20
N LYS A 174 -2.85 -9.42 -12.72
CA LYS A 174 -1.66 -9.36 -13.57
C LYS A 174 -0.41 -9.91 -12.86
N ALA A 175 -0.23 -9.57 -11.58
CA ALA A 175 0.89 -10.06 -10.79
C ALA A 175 0.82 -11.59 -10.59
N LEU A 176 -0.37 -12.15 -10.33
CA LEU A 176 -0.59 -13.60 -10.26
C LEU A 176 -0.27 -14.29 -11.60
N MET A 177 -0.74 -13.72 -12.72
CA MET A 177 -0.45 -14.23 -14.06
C MET A 177 1.04 -14.21 -14.38
N SER A 178 1.73 -13.10 -14.08
CA SER A 178 3.17 -12.95 -14.37
C SER A 178 4.06 -13.94 -13.61
N ARG A 179 3.57 -14.43 -12.45
CA ARG A 179 4.27 -15.43 -11.63
C ARG A 179 3.80 -16.85 -11.91
N ASN A 180 2.82 -17.04 -12.79
CA ASN A 180 2.13 -18.33 -12.95
C ASN A 180 1.72 -18.92 -11.58
N SER A 181 1.23 -18.06 -10.70
CA SER A 181 0.92 -18.40 -9.31
C SER A 181 -0.30 -19.33 -9.23
N LYS A 182 -0.29 -20.24 -8.24
CA LYS A 182 -1.41 -21.13 -7.95
C LYS A 182 -2.43 -20.51 -7.00
N ILE A 183 -2.20 -19.31 -6.52
CA ILE A 183 -3.10 -18.58 -5.61
C ILE A 183 -4.36 -18.21 -6.39
N VAL A 184 -5.52 -18.59 -5.84
CA VAL A 184 -6.82 -18.32 -6.46
C VAL A 184 -7.30 -16.92 -6.04
N PRO A 185 -7.57 -16.00 -6.98
CA PRO A 185 -8.08 -14.69 -6.63
C PRO A 185 -9.56 -14.76 -6.22
N PHE A 186 -9.92 -13.96 -5.22
CA PHE A 186 -11.28 -13.79 -4.74
C PHE A 186 -11.58 -12.31 -4.48
N THR A 187 -12.71 -11.80 -4.97
CA THR A 187 -13.10 -10.40 -4.72
C THR A 187 -14.41 -10.31 -3.96
N THR A 188 -14.49 -9.33 -3.05
CA THR A 188 -15.71 -8.94 -2.36
C THR A 188 -16.18 -7.60 -2.89
N THR A 189 -17.49 -7.46 -3.11
CA THR A 189 -18.06 -6.14 -3.43
C THR A 189 -17.90 -5.22 -2.24
N ARG A 190 -17.35 -4.04 -2.46
CA ARG A 190 -17.27 -3.02 -1.40
C ARG A 190 -18.67 -2.47 -1.13
N VAL A 191 -19.07 -2.59 0.14
CA VAL A 191 -20.37 -2.07 0.62
C VAL A 191 -20.09 -0.78 1.36
N GLY A 192 -20.83 0.31 1.09
CA GLY A 192 -20.74 1.59 1.81
C GLY A 192 -20.34 2.77 0.93
N ALA A 193 -19.91 3.86 1.58
CA ALA A 193 -19.56 5.11 0.93
C ALA A 193 -18.52 4.93 -0.17
N ASP A 194 -18.71 5.62 -1.28
CA ASP A 194 -17.74 5.73 -2.36
C ASP A 194 -16.36 6.09 -1.78
N TYR A 195 -15.31 5.53 -2.36
CA TYR A 195 -13.93 5.75 -1.93
C TYR A 195 -13.56 7.24 -1.74
N HIS A 196 -14.22 8.14 -2.46
CA HIS A 196 -14.06 9.60 -2.39
C HIS A 196 -15.06 10.30 -1.48
N ASP A 197 -15.99 9.56 -0.83
CA ASP A 197 -16.94 10.18 0.07
C ASP A 197 -16.23 10.65 1.35
N LYS A 198 -16.25 11.96 1.53
CA LYS A 198 -15.68 12.65 2.69
C LYS A 198 -16.71 12.86 3.80
N ARG A 199 -17.96 12.46 3.58
CA ARG A 199 -19.05 12.67 4.54
C ARG A 199 -19.13 11.54 5.56
N LEU A 200 -19.31 11.93 6.79
CA LEU A 200 -19.58 11.06 7.92
C LEU A 200 -21.11 10.85 7.96
N GLY A 201 -21.59 9.75 7.45
CA GLY A 201 -23.01 9.56 7.47
C GLY A 201 -23.48 8.29 6.79
N THR A 202 -23.29 7.21 7.41
CA THR A 202 -23.86 5.86 7.34
C THR A 202 -22.87 4.92 8.04
N ASN A 203 -23.22 3.70 8.39
CA ASN A 203 -22.39 2.77 9.18
C ASN A 203 -21.05 2.33 8.54
N GLN A 204 -20.58 2.99 7.46
CA GLN A 204 -19.32 2.67 6.80
C GLN A 204 -18.62 3.93 6.29
N CYS A 205 -17.77 4.48 7.14
CA CYS A 205 -16.90 5.60 6.83
C CYS A 205 -15.62 5.12 6.11
N SER A 206 -15.07 5.94 5.22
CA SER A 206 -13.77 5.63 4.61
C SER A 206 -12.61 5.97 5.57
N ALA A 207 -11.48 5.26 5.44
CA ALA A 207 -10.27 5.59 6.20
C ALA A 207 -9.81 7.06 5.97
N ILE A 208 -10.12 7.65 4.81
CA ILE A 208 -9.84 9.06 4.53
C ILE A 208 -10.66 9.96 5.43
N ALA A 209 -11.96 9.71 5.57
CA ALA A 209 -12.85 10.51 6.42
C ALA A 209 -12.42 10.43 7.90
N ILE A 210 -12.01 9.25 8.37
CA ILE A 210 -11.48 9.09 9.74
C ILE A 210 -10.23 9.95 9.93
N ARG A 211 -9.25 9.89 9.00
CA ARG A 211 -8.03 10.69 9.11
C ARG A 211 -8.29 12.19 9.06
N GLN A 212 -9.22 12.64 8.23
CA GLN A 212 -9.61 14.05 8.15
C GLN A 212 -10.24 14.53 9.45
N SER A 213 -11.06 13.71 10.08
CA SER A 213 -11.67 14.03 11.35
C SER A 213 -10.67 14.11 12.50
N VAL A 214 -9.71 13.17 12.54
CA VAL A 214 -8.59 13.24 13.50
C VAL A 214 -7.75 14.50 13.27
N ALA A 215 -7.45 14.83 12.00
CA ALA A 215 -6.69 16.03 11.67
C ALA A 215 -7.41 17.33 12.06
N ALA A 216 -8.74 17.35 11.97
CA ALA A 216 -9.56 18.49 12.36
C ALA A 216 -9.79 18.60 13.88
N GLY A 217 -9.34 17.60 14.66
CA GLY A 217 -9.54 17.58 16.12
C GLY A 217 -10.99 17.39 16.55
N HIS A 218 -11.80 16.73 15.71
CA HIS A 218 -13.20 16.45 16.06
C HIS A 218 -13.30 15.43 17.18
N ASP A 219 -14.41 15.47 17.92
CA ASP A 219 -14.74 14.40 18.88
C ASP A 219 -14.80 13.05 18.13
N LEU A 220 -14.11 12.06 18.68
CA LEU A 220 -14.00 10.73 18.08
C LEU A 220 -15.12 9.78 18.48
N ALA A 221 -16.04 10.20 19.36
CA ALA A 221 -17.11 9.34 19.87
C ALA A 221 -17.99 8.74 18.74
N TYR A 222 -18.17 9.47 17.62
CA TYR A 222 -18.93 8.95 16.48
C TYR A 222 -18.21 7.80 15.75
N LEU A 223 -16.90 7.63 15.92
CA LEU A 223 -16.14 6.52 15.31
C LEU A 223 -16.48 5.17 15.92
N THR A 224 -17.11 5.13 17.10
CA THR A 224 -17.58 3.88 17.72
C THR A 224 -18.53 3.09 16.82
N SER A 225 -19.30 3.77 15.96
CA SER A 225 -20.16 3.13 14.95
C SER A 225 -19.45 2.78 13.64
N GLN A 226 -18.23 3.29 13.41
CA GLN A 226 -17.49 3.18 12.16
C GLN A 226 -16.35 2.16 12.21
N MET A 227 -16.00 1.72 13.41
CA MET A 227 -14.89 0.81 13.67
C MET A 227 -15.33 -0.33 14.59
N PRO A 228 -14.72 -1.53 14.50
CA PRO A 228 -14.85 -2.52 15.55
C PRO A 228 -14.38 -1.95 16.90
N GLU A 229 -15.03 -2.36 17.98
CA GLU A 229 -14.76 -1.85 19.33
C GLU A 229 -13.26 -1.92 19.70
N ASN A 230 -12.62 -3.09 19.47
CA ASN A 230 -11.19 -3.27 19.74
C ASN A 230 -10.32 -2.28 18.93
N ALA A 231 -10.63 -2.06 17.65
CA ALA A 231 -9.89 -1.13 16.82
C ALA A 231 -10.09 0.32 17.26
N TYR A 232 -11.31 0.69 17.68
CA TYR A 232 -11.61 2.01 18.21
C TYR A 232 -10.85 2.29 19.51
N GLU A 233 -10.85 1.37 20.47
CA GLU A 233 -10.12 1.54 21.74
C GLU A 233 -8.61 1.67 21.53
N ILE A 234 -8.02 0.91 20.60
CA ILE A 234 -6.61 1.04 20.23
C ILE A 234 -6.35 2.41 19.59
N LEU A 235 -7.23 2.90 18.69
CA LEU A 235 -7.10 4.23 18.10
C LEU A 235 -7.16 5.32 19.18
N ARG A 236 -8.18 5.29 20.02
CA ARG A 236 -8.41 6.27 21.10
C ARG A 236 -7.19 6.36 22.02
N THR A 237 -6.74 5.23 22.55
CA THR A 237 -5.57 5.17 23.44
C THR A 237 -4.33 5.71 22.75
N SER A 238 -4.08 5.33 21.49
CA SER A 238 -2.91 5.81 20.75
C SER A 238 -2.93 7.32 20.54
N LEU A 239 -4.12 7.92 20.28
CA LEU A 239 -4.25 9.37 20.09
C LEU A 239 -4.18 10.16 21.41
N GLU A 240 -4.50 9.55 22.54
CA GLU A 240 -4.28 10.11 23.87
C GLU A 240 -2.79 10.15 24.24
N GLU A 241 -2.04 9.11 23.82
CA GLU A 241 -0.62 8.98 24.14
C GLU A 241 0.29 9.83 23.26
N GLN A 242 -0.08 10.03 21.97
CA GLN A 242 0.74 10.74 21.00
C GLN A 242 -0.06 11.37 19.87
N LYS A 243 0.40 12.53 19.41
CA LYS A 243 -0.11 13.20 18.22
C LYS A 243 0.30 12.41 16.96
N PRO A 244 -0.63 12.08 16.05
CA PRO A 244 -0.32 11.35 14.84
C PRO A 244 0.44 12.21 13.82
N LEU A 245 1.08 11.56 12.85
CA LEU A 245 1.76 12.24 11.74
C LEU A 245 0.83 12.44 10.54
N PHE A 246 1.03 13.59 9.88
CA PHE A 246 0.43 13.93 8.60
C PHE A 246 1.54 14.33 7.60
N ALA A 247 1.19 14.47 6.33
CA ALA A 247 2.16 14.75 5.28
C ALA A 247 3.00 16.01 5.55
N ASP A 248 2.39 17.07 6.06
CA ASP A 248 3.07 18.34 6.31
C ASP A 248 4.05 18.31 7.50
N ASP A 249 3.99 17.31 8.36
CA ASP A 249 4.99 17.10 9.41
C ASP A 249 6.38 16.73 8.81
N PHE A 250 6.43 16.32 7.56
CA PHE A 250 7.66 16.01 6.82
C PHE A 250 8.17 17.18 5.96
N SER A 251 7.51 18.34 5.99
CA SER A 251 7.81 19.46 5.09
C SER A 251 9.24 19.97 5.25
N ALA A 252 9.74 20.14 6.49
CA ALA A 252 11.10 20.62 6.73
C ALA A 252 12.17 19.62 6.23
N ALA A 253 11.95 18.32 6.48
CA ALA A 253 12.86 17.28 6.00
C ALA A 253 12.89 17.18 4.48
N LEU A 254 11.72 17.28 3.83
CA LEU A 254 11.63 17.30 2.38
C LEU A 254 12.29 18.55 1.80
N GLN A 255 12.02 19.74 2.34
CA GLN A 255 12.65 20.97 1.88
C GLN A 255 14.18 20.91 1.97
N TYR A 256 14.70 20.45 3.09
CA TYR A 256 16.15 20.25 3.25
C TYR A 256 16.70 19.32 2.15
N LYS A 257 16.05 18.19 1.92
CA LYS A 257 16.45 17.22 0.89
C LYS A 257 16.40 17.83 -0.52
N LEU A 258 15.35 18.57 -0.85
CA LEU A 258 15.22 19.27 -2.13
C LEU A 258 16.29 20.34 -2.34
N LEU A 259 16.66 21.09 -1.31
CA LEU A 259 17.70 22.12 -1.38
C LEU A 259 19.10 21.50 -1.52
N THR A 260 19.40 20.45 -0.79
CA THR A 260 20.73 19.79 -0.83
C THR A 260 21.02 19.10 -2.14
N GLU A 261 19.99 18.64 -2.86
CA GLU A 261 20.12 17.95 -4.15
C GLU A 261 19.69 18.83 -5.37
N TYR A 262 19.55 20.13 -5.14
CA TYR A 262 19.04 21.05 -6.17
C TYR A 262 19.78 20.99 -7.50
N PHE A 263 21.10 20.95 -7.47
CA PHE A 263 21.94 20.94 -8.66
C PHE A 263 22.03 19.56 -9.32
N GLU A 264 21.87 18.48 -8.55
CA GLU A 264 21.86 17.10 -9.08
C GLU A 264 20.54 16.78 -9.80
N GLY A 265 19.44 17.41 -9.40
CA GLY A 265 18.08 17.09 -9.82
C GLY A 265 17.54 15.83 -9.13
N TYR A 266 16.29 15.47 -9.49
CA TYR A 266 15.53 14.45 -8.77
C TYR A 266 15.11 13.27 -9.67
N ASP A 267 15.52 13.23 -10.92
CA ASP A 267 15.12 12.21 -11.89
C ASP A 267 15.72 10.83 -11.61
N LYS A 268 16.71 10.73 -10.71
CA LYS A 268 17.22 9.46 -10.17
C LYS A 268 16.19 8.72 -9.31
N TYR A 269 15.17 9.41 -8.78
CA TYR A 269 14.14 8.83 -7.92
C TYR A 269 13.02 8.19 -8.71
N GLN A 270 12.40 7.17 -8.12
CA GLN A 270 11.31 6.41 -8.74
C GLN A 270 10.13 7.32 -9.10
N ASP A 271 9.48 7.05 -10.23
CA ASP A 271 8.35 7.78 -10.79
C ASP A 271 8.63 9.25 -11.21
N ILE A 272 9.87 9.73 -11.11
CA ILE A 272 10.24 11.10 -11.46
C ILE A 272 10.87 11.15 -12.85
N SER A 273 10.21 11.85 -13.79
CA SER A 273 10.76 12.15 -15.09
C SER A 273 11.69 13.38 -15.03
N PRO A 274 12.59 13.57 -16.03
CA PRO A 274 13.37 14.81 -16.13
C PRO A 274 12.49 16.09 -16.08
N ASP A 275 11.36 16.10 -16.80
CA ASP A 275 10.42 17.24 -16.80
C ASP A 275 9.84 17.53 -15.41
N LEU A 276 9.51 16.48 -14.64
CA LEU A 276 9.03 16.64 -13.27
C LEU A 276 10.16 17.14 -12.35
N SER A 277 11.37 16.63 -12.52
CA SER A 277 12.55 17.08 -11.78
C SER A 277 12.80 18.59 -12.00
N ASP A 278 12.78 19.05 -13.26
CA ASP A 278 12.92 20.47 -13.59
C ASP A 278 11.78 21.31 -13.02
N ARG A 279 10.56 20.82 -13.09
CA ARG A 279 9.39 21.48 -12.51
C ARG A 279 9.51 21.63 -11.00
N ILE A 280 9.96 20.58 -10.28
CA ILE A 280 10.22 20.64 -8.84
C ILE A 280 11.25 21.73 -8.55
N ARG A 281 12.39 21.76 -9.25
CA ARG A 281 13.43 22.79 -9.08
C ARG A 281 12.89 24.19 -9.28
N ASN A 282 12.19 24.41 -10.40
CA ASN A 282 11.68 25.74 -10.77
C ASN A 282 10.60 26.25 -9.80
N THR A 283 9.84 25.34 -9.17
CA THR A 283 8.76 25.69 -8.24
C THR A 283 9.25 25.75 -6.78
N LEU A 284 10.44 25.22 -6.48
CA LEU A 284 10.99 25.15 -5.12
C LEU A 284 11.00 26.48 -4.35
N PRO A 285 11.27 27.65 -4.95
CA PRO A 285 11.19 28.94 -4.24
C PRO A 285 9.80 29.24 -3.65
N SER A 286 8.73 28.59 -4.14
CA SER A 286 7.36 28.73 -3.65
C SER A 286 6.96 27.63 -2.65
N PHE A 287 7.92 26.86 -2.15
CA PHE A 287 7.66 25.79 -1.19
C PHE A 287 7.26 26.37 0.18
N THR A 288 6.03 26.08 0.64
CA THR A 288 5.54 26.48 1.98
C THR A 288 5.12 25.28 2.84
N GLY A 289 5.05 24.09 2.25
CA GLY A 289 4.67 22.84 2.89
C GLY A 289 4.50 21.74 1.87
N LEU A 290 4.54 20.48 2.27
CA LEU A 290 4.45 19.33 1.37
C LEU A 290 3.11 19.33 0.62
N SER A 291 1.99 19.51 1.35
CA SER A 291 0.65 19.47 0.75
C SER A 291 0.43 20.62 -0.24
N SER A 292 0.80 21.85 0.11
CA SER A 292 0.71 23.00 -0.78
C SER A 292 1.63 22.85 -1.99
N PHE A 293 2.81 22.27 -1.80
CA PHE A 293 3.75 22.02 -2.91
C PHE A 293 3.22 20.95 -3.88
N CYS A 294 2.54 19.92 -3.40
CA CYS A 294 1.82 18.98 -4.26
C CYS A 294 0.79 19.71 -5.14
N ASP A 295 0.05 20.67 -4.58
CA ASP A 295 -0.95 21.46 -5.33
C ASP A 295 -0.32 22.34 -6.40
N LEU A 296 0.85 22.92 -6.15
CA LEU A 296 1.60 23.71 -7.14
C LEU A 296 2.15 22.85 -8.29
N LEU A 297 2.55 21.60 -7.99
CA LEU A 297 3.16 20.70 -8.96
C LEU A 297 2.16 19.90 -9.79
N LYS A 298 0.89 19.77 -9.37
CA LYS A 298 -0.12 19.00 -10.11
C LYS A 298 -0.43 19.58 -11.47
N SER A 299 -0.84 18.72 -12.40
CA SER A 299 -1.29 19.08 -13.74
C SER A 299 -2.37 18.11 -14.23
N LYS A 300 -2.86 18.30 -15.46
CA LYS A 300 -3.83 17.39 -16.08
C LYS A 300 -3.36 15.93 -16.07
N ASP A 301 -2.07 15.69 -16.28
CA ASP A 301 -1.48 14.35 -16.37
C ASP A 301 -0.76 13.89 -15.08
N MET A 302 -0.66 14.79 -14.09
CA MET A 302 0.04 14.56 -12.83
C MET A 302 -0.89 14.86 -11.65
N THR A 303 -1.56 13.80 -11.16
CA THR A 303 -2.50 13.92 -10.04
C THR A 303 -1.77 14.26 -8.72
N TYR A 304 -2.49 14.87 -7.77
CA TYR A 304 -1.98 15.14 -6.42
C TYR A 304 -1.31 13.90 -5.79
N THR A 305 -1.99 12.74 -5.84
CA THR A 305 -1.47 11.48 -5.28
C THR A 305 -0.17 11.03 -5.94
N ARG A 306 -0.03 11.20 -7.25
CA ARG A 306 1.21 10.87 -7.95
C ARG A 306 2.35 11.81 -7.54
N ILE A 307 2.09 13.12 -7.46
CA ILE A 307 3.09 14.08 -7.00
C ILE A 307 3.50 13.80 -5.56
N SER A 308 2.53 13.61 -4.66
CA SER A 308 2.82 13.28 -3.25
C SER A 308 3.72 12.04 -3.14
N ARG A 309 3.41 10.98 -3.89
CA ARG A 309 4.24 9.78 -3.93
C ARG A 309 5.66 10.08 -4.44
N CYS A 310 5.82 10.86 -5.51
CA CYS A 310 7.13 11.28 -6.02
C CYS A 310 7.93 12.05 -4.98
N LEU A 311 7.31 12.97 -4.24
CA LEU A 311 7.96 13.73 -3.17
C LEU A 311 8.38 12.81 -2.01
N PHE A 312 7.57 11.82 -1.65
CA PHE A 312 7.96 10.80 -0.68
C PHE A 312 9.07 9.88 -1.21
N HIS A 313 9.13 9.59 -2.52
CA HIS A 313 10.26 8.86 -3.10
C HIS A 313 11.58 9.63 -2.93
N ILE A 314 11.57 10.96 -3.11
CA ILE A 314 12.75 11.81 -2.84
C ILE A 314 13.09 11.75 -1.35
N LEU A 315 12.13 12.02 -0.48
CA LEU A 315 12.32 12.04 0.98
C LEU A 315 12.90 10.73 1.51
N LEU A 316 12.35 9.61 1.05
CA LEU A 316 12.70 8.25 1.47
C LEU A 316 13.88 7.64 0.70
N ASN A 317 14.51 8.41 -0.18
CA ASN A 317 15.64 7.97 -1.00
C ASN A 317 15.32 6.69 -1.82
N MET A 318 14.14 6.62 -2.42
CA MET A 318 13.68 5.50 -3.24
C MET A 318 14.11 5.72 -4.70
N THR A 319 15.19 5.08 -5.13
CA THR A 319 15.80 5.31 -6.45
C THR A 319 15.32 4.30 -7.49
N LYS A 320 15.35 4.69 -8.77
CA LYS A 320 15.10 3.79 -9.91
C LYS A 320 16.01 2.57 -9.89
N LYS A 321 17.30 2.79 -9.53
CA LYS A 321 18.28 1.71 -9.42
C LYS A 321 17.87 0.65 -8.39
N GLU A 322 17.35 1.08 -7.24
CA GLU A 322 16.86 0.15 -6.23
C GLU A 322 15.69 -0.70 -6.76
N PHE A 323 14.74 -0.07 -7.46
CA PHE A 323 13.61 -0.79 -8.04
C PHE A 323 14.04 -1.82 -9.10
N GLU A 324 14.97 -1.47 -9.98
CA GLU A 324 15.52 -2.42 -10.97
C GLU A 324 16.26 -3.58 -10.27
N THR A 325 16.98 -3.30 -9.19
CA THR A 325 17.62 -4.34 -8.38
C THR A 325 16.59 -5.27 -7.74
N CYS A 326 15.58 -4.73 -7.06
CA CYS A 326 14.51 -5.52 -6.46
C CYS A 326 13.78 -6.38 -7.50
N LYS A 327 13.51 -5.83 -8.69
CA LYS A 327 12.90 -6.56 -9.79
C LYS A 327 13.78 -7.72 -10.29
N ALA A 328 15.09 -7.50 -10.43
CA ALA A 328 16.05 -8.53 -10.84
C ALA A 328 16.18 -9.66 -9.80
N GLU A 329 15.93 -9.35 -8.52
CA GLU A 329 15.97 -10.29 -7.39
C GLU A 329 14.58 -10.89 -7.07
N ASP A 330 13.67 -10.88 -8.04
CA ASP A 330 12.31 -11.40 -7.91
C ASP A 330 11.53 -10.76 -6.73
N TYR A 331 11.66 -9.46 -6.58
CA TYR A 331 10.93 -8.54 -5.69
C TYR A 331 11.21 -8.71 -4.20
N ILE A 332 10.88 -9.84 -3.59
CA ILE A 332 10.86 -10.04 -2.14
C ILE A 332 11.94 -11.01 -1.70
N SER A 333 12.79 -10.60 -0.76
CA SER A 333 13.91 -11.40 -0.25
C SER A 333 13.71 -11.89 1.19
N TYR A 334 12.67 -11.40 1.90
CA TYR A 334 12.30 -11.84 3.26
C TYR A 334 10.83 -11.58 3.55
N ALA A 335 10.30 -12.22 4.58
CA ALA A 335 8.99 -11.96 5.15
C ALA A 335 9.12 -11.46 6.59
N ARG A 336 8.77 -10.19 6.85
CA ARG A 336 8.85 -9.60 8.19
C ARG A 336 7.52 -9.70 8.91
N VAL A 337 7.52 -10.36 10.08
CA VAL A 337 6.36 -10.47 10.97
C VAL A 337 6.21 -9.20 11.78
N LEU A 338 5.03 -8.56 11.72
CA LEU A 338 4.64 -7.48 12.63
C LEU A 338 3.89 -8.02 13.85
N GLY A 339 3.16 -9.11 13.67
CA GLY A 339 2.47 -9.78 14.76
C GLY A 339 1.69 -11.01 14.31
N PHE A 340 1.24 -11.81 15.26
CA PHE A 340 0.42 -13.00 15.03
C PHE A 340 -0.45 -13.34 16.23
N CYS A 341 -1.55 -14.08 16.00
CA CYS A 341 -2.37 -14.66 17.05
C CYS A 341 -1.73 -15.97 17.55
N ARG A 342 -1.82 -16.27 18.84
CA ARG A 342 -1.22 -17.49 19.43
C ARG A 342 -1.75 -18.78 18.81
N ASN A 343 -3.01 -18.79 18.38
CA ASN A 343 -3.63 -19.91 17.70
C ASN A 343 -3.09 -20.13 16.27
N ALA A 344 -2.32 -19.18 15.70
CA ALA A 344 -1.69 -19.28 14.40
C ALA A 344 -0.33 -20.02 14.41
N ALA A 345 0.08 -20.61 15.52
CA ALA A 345 1.33 -21.39 15.58
C ALA A 345 1.43 -22.51 14.52
N PRO A 346 0.35 -23.25 14.17
CA PRO A 346 0.39 -24.22 13.08
C PRO A 346 0.67 -23.56 11.73
N LEU A 347 0.09 -22.38 11.45
CA LEU A 347 0.35 -21.61 10.23
C LEU A 347 1.82 -21.21 10.12
N LEU A 348 2.42 -20.67 11.20
CA LEU A 348 3.84 -20.32 11.24
C LEU A 348 4.75 -21.52 10.99
N THR A 349 4.38 -22.70 11.50
CA THR A 349 5.09 -23.94 11.26
C THR A 349 5.05 -24.33 9.79
N GLU A 350 3.90 -24.23 9.14
CA GLU A 350 3.76 -24.54 7.72
C GLU A 350 4.49 -23.50 6.83
N ILE A 351 4.47 -22.21 7.19
CA ILE A 351 5.26 -21.18 6.50
C ILE A 351 6.75 -21.54 6.56
N LYS A 352 7.29 -21.89 7.73
CA LYS A 352 8.71 -22.26 7.88
C LYS A 352 9.11 -23.47 7.03
N LYS A 353 8.20 -24.39 6.73
CA LYS A 353 8.47 -25.56 5.88
C LYS A 353 8.42 -25.26 4.39
N ASN A 354 7.52 -24.36 3.96
CA ASN A 354 7.18 -24.17 2.56
C ASN A 354 7.73 -22.87 1.97
N SER A 355 8.08 -21.89 2.84
CA SER A 355 8.57 -20.58 2.37
C SER A 355 9.93 -20.69 1.70
N SER A 356 10.06 -20.05 0.55
CA SER A 356 11.34 -19.91 -0.17
C SER A 356 12.18 -18.73 0.32
N ILE A 357 11.67 -17.93 1.27
CA ILE A 357 12.34 -16.77 1.85
C ILE A 357 12.34 -16.85 3.38
N PRO A 358 13.34 -16.24 4.05
CA PRO A 358 13.41 -16.24 5.51
C PRO A 358 12.25 -15.45 6.14
N LEU A 359 11.73 -15.98 7.24
CA LEU A 359 10.72 -15.33 8.09
C LEU A 359 11.41 -14.62 9.26
N ILE A 360 11.25 -13.29 9.35
CA ILE A 360 11.90 -12.44 10.35
C ILE A 360 10.89 -12.11 11.46
N THR A 361 11.20 -12.53 12.68
CA THR A 361 10.45 -12.19 13.89
C THR A 361 11.26 -11.28 14.84
N SER A 362 12.60 -11.19 14.63
CA SER A 362 13.53 -10.36 15.40
C SER A 362 14.49 -9.67 14.45
N LEU A 363 14.61 -8.35 14.53
CA LEU A 363 15.56 -7.60 13.72
C LEU A 363 17.02 -7.83 14.14
N ALA A 364 17.26 -8.09 15.43
CA ALA A 364 18.61 -8.36 15.94
C ALA A 364 19.17 -9.66 15.32
N ASP A 365 18.34 -10.69 15.24
CA ASP A 365 18.73 -12.01 14.69
C ASP A 365 18.79 -11.96 13.14
N ALA A 366 17.97 -11.13 12.50
CA ALA A 366 17.92 -10.99 11.06
C ALA A 366 19.30 -10.65 10.46
N ARG A 367 20.07 -9.77 11.09
CA ARG A 367 21.41 -9.39 10.62
C ARG A 367 22.42 -10.53 10.59
N GLN A 368 22.22 -11.57 11.37
CA GLN A 368 23.09 -12.74 11.41
C GLN A 368 22.67 -13.87 10.47
N THR A 369 21.40 -13.86 10.04
CA THR A 369 20.79 -14.99 9.33
C THR A 369 20.42 -14.68 7.88
N LEU A 370 20.25 -13.40 7.51
CA LEU A 370 19.81 -13.02 6.19
C LEU A 370 20.97 -12.97 5.18
N PRO A 371 20.73 -13.37 3.93
CA PRO A 371 21.66 -13.14 2.83
C PRO A 371 21.80 -11.64 2.50
N ALA A 372 22.84 -11.27 1.77
CA ALA A 372 23.22 -9.87 1.53
C ALA A 372 22.14 -9.03 0.82
N ASP A 373 21.39 -9.62 -0.12
CA ASP A 373 20.28 -8.98 -0.84
C ASP A 373 19.11 -8.67 0.11
N ALA A 374 18.74 -9.63 0.95
CA ALA A 374 17.71 -9.46 1.96
C ALA A 374 18.10 -8.42 3.04
N LEU A 375 19.36 -8.43 3.48
CA LEU A 375 19.89 -7.41 4.40
C LEU A 375 19.86 -6.02 3.80
N ARG A 376 20.22 -5.85 2.53
CA ARG A 376 20.16 -4.56 1.84
C ARG A 376 18.73 -4.01 1.83
N MET A 377 17.73 -4.83 1.47
CA MET A 377 16.32 -4.44 1.46
C MET A 377 15.85 -4.09 2.89
N LEU A 378 16.18 -4.91 3.87
CA LEU A 378 15.81 -4.68 5.27
C LEU A 378 16.43 -3.39 5.83
N ASP A 379 17.71 -3.12 5.57
CA ASP A 379 18.40 -1.92 6.02
C ASP A 379 17.78 -0.65 5.42
N GLN A 380 17.33 -0.69 4.15
CA GLN A 380 16.59 0.41 3.54
C GLN A 380 15.22 0.62 4.20
N ASP A 381 14.49 -0.45 4.49
CA ASP A 381 13.20 -0.36 5.18
C ASP A 381 13.35 0.20 6.60
N ILE A 382 14.37 -0.24 7.36
CA ILE A 382 14.67 0.29 8.69
C ILE A 382 15.02 1.79 8.62
N LEU A 383 15.90 2.19 7.68
CA LEU A 383 16.27 3.60 7.51
C LEU A 383 15.02 4.47 7.22
N ARG A 384 14.17 4.06 6.31
CA ARG A 384 12.93 4.77 5.98
C ARG A 384 11.99 4.83 7.17
N ASN A 385 11.89 3.74 7.91
CA ASN A 385 11.08 3.69 9.11
C ASN A 385 11.62 4.64 10.21
N GLN A 386 12.95 4.79 10.33
CA GLN A 386 13.55 5.78 11.23
C GLN A 386 13.17 7.22 10.85
N ILE A 387 12.97 7.53 9.58
CA ILE A 387 12.47 8.86 9.16
C ILE A 387 11.06 9.11 9.71
N TYR A 388 10.18 8.10 9.68
CA TYR A 388 8.86 8.19 10.31
C TYR A 388 8.97 8.36 11.83
N LEU A 389 9.70 7.47 12.50
CA LEU A 389 9.85 7.47 13.97
C LEU A 389 10.53 8.75 14.49
N GLY A 390 11.51 9.27 13.75
CA GLY A 390 12.17 10.54 14.07
C GLY A 390 11.21 11.73 14.02
N ASN A 391 10.39 11.83 12.96
CA ASN A 391 9.38 12.90 12.89
C ASN A 391 8.28 12.74 13.95
N LEU A 392 7.89 11.50 14.28
CA LEU A 392 6.95 11.23 15.36
C LEU A 392 7.51 11.67 16.72
N ALA A 393 8.77 11.37 17.00
CA ALA A 393 9.47 11.75 18.20
C ALA A 393 9.58 13.28 18.36
N LEU A 394 9.99 13.96 17.28
CA LEU A 394 10.07 15.42 17.23
C LEU A 394 8.73 16.10 17.49
N LYS A 395 7.67 15.64 16.80
CA LYS A 395 6.32 16.20 16.97
C LYS A 395 5.78 16.04 18.39
N ASN A 396 6.11 14.93 19.04
CA ASN A 396 5.64 14.60 20.39
C ASN A 396 6.64 14.97 21.50
N GLN A 397 7.80 15.54 21.17
CA GLN A 397 8.87 15.89 22.13
C GLN A 397 9.26 14.68 22.99
N LYS A 398 9.38 13.51 22.38
CA LYS A 398 9.75 12.22 22.98
C LYS A 398 11.04 11.70 22.38
N GLU A 399 11.67 10.75 23.03
CA GLU A 399 12.77 9.99 22.44
C GLU A 399 12.28 9.14 21.27
N MET A 400 13.14 8.96 20.26
CA MET A 400 12.84 8.11 19.11
C MET A 400 12.81 6.64 19.52
N VAL A 401 11.74 5.95 19.17
CA VAL A 401 11.59 4.51 19.40
C VAL A 401 12.69 3.75 18.64
N ASN A 402 13.36 2.84 19.32
CA ASN A 402 14.33 1.94 18.70
C ASN A 402 13.63 0.68 18.17
N GLU A 403 13.49 0.59 16.85
CA GLU A 403 12.79 -0.51 16.20
C GLU A 403 13.43 -1.89 16.44
N TYR A 404 14.75 -1.95 16.69
CA TYR A 404 15.42 -3.21 17.04
C TYR A 404 15.00 -3.78 18.41
N ARG A 405 14.44 -2.93 19.26
CA ARG A 405 13.93 -3.32 20.59
C ARG A 405 12.42 -3.42 20.64
N THR A 406 11.74 -3.11 19.56
CA THR A 406 10.27 -3.20 19.50
C THR A 406 9.86 -4.66 19.27
N PRO A 407 9.15 -5.29 20.22
CA PRO A 407 8.68 -6.65 20.06
C PRO A 407 7.58 -6.71 19.00
N ILE A 408 7.44 -7.87 18.36
CA ILE A 408 6.27 -8.17 17.53
C ILE A 408 5.02 -8.27 18.39
N VAL A 409 3.86 -8.00 17.79
CA VAL A 409 2.57 -8.07 18.48
C VAL A 409 2.12 -9.53 18.58
N ILE A 410 1.77 -10.01 19.79
CA ILE A 410 1.21 -11.33 20.01
C ILE A 410 -0.11 -11.17 20.76
N VAL A 411 -1.22 -11.64 20.18
CA VAL A 411 -2.55 -11.61 20.76
C VAL A 411 -3.09 -13.02 21.03
#